data_d844933c872a24624321fd7f00fd3661
#
_entry.id   d844933c872a24624321fd7f00fd3661
#
_cell.length_a   1.000
_cell.length_b   1.000
_cell.length_c   1.000
_cell.angle_alpha   90.00
_cell.angle_beta   90.00
_cell.angle_gamma   90.00
#
_symmetry.space_group_name_H-M   'P 1'
#
loop_
_entity.id
_entity.type
_entity.pdbx_description
1 polymer ?
#
loop_
_entity_poly.entity_id
_entity_poly.type
_entity_poly.pdbx_seq_one_letter_code
_entity_poly.pdbx_strand_id
1 'polypeptide(L)'
;MAILEYSVGNRIKFMEKKLFRKKNRFFSKLLNGFFLSYVSVDNILDGPLREFLKRYFDLEEFGSNNREESLYYLILFFGIFQIIIFFQAFFQPVIEIKNGKIALKTKEKILSVINAVDEITDIEERDEDTIIFSFQEKSYQVVIKHIDSRELELLLNEIKSAIPQ
;
A
#
# COMPACT_ATOMS: atom_id res chain seq x y z
N MET A 1 -35.57 15.51 42.16
CA MET A 1 -35.01 16.34 41.09
C MET A 1 -33.55 15.88 40.93
N ALA A 2 -33.35 14.91 40.06
CA ALA A 2 -32.02 14.27 39.89
C ALA A 2 -31.30 15.03 38.77
N ILE A 3 -30.19 15.65 39.13
CA ILE A 3 -29.28 16.33 38.21
C ILE A 3 -28.49 15.22 37.50
N LEU A 4 -28.80 14.98 36.23
CA LEU A 4 -27.97 14.18 35.32
C LEU A 4 -26.73 15.02 34.99
N GLU A 5 -25.63 14.76 35.71
CA GLU A 5 -24.30 15.18 35.27
C GLU A 5 -23.97 14.49 33.94
N TYR A 6 -24.11 15.24 32.88
CA TYR A 6 -23.51 14.86 31.59
C TYR A 6 -21.99 14.94 31.75
N SER A 7 -21.38 13.80 31.98
CA SER A 7 -19.94 13.64 31.78
C SER A 7 -19.66 13.93 30.32
N VAL A 8 -19.24 15.15 30.04
CA VAL A 8 -18.63 15.53 28.75
C VAL A 8 -17.28 14.81 28.68
N GLY A 9 -17.32 13.59 28.18
CA GLY A 9 -16.11 12.81 27.92
C GLY A 9 -15.11 13.66 27.14
N ASN A 10 -13.92 13.79 27.71
CA ASN A 10 -12.75 14.36 27.06
C ASN A 10 -12.53 13.61 25.72
N ARG A 11 -13.16 14.05 24.66
CA ARG A 11 -12.85 13.56 23.31
C ARG A 11 -11.43 14.03 23.01
N ILE A 12 -10.48 13.13 23.21
CA ILE A 12 -9.11 13.34 22.78
C ILE A 12 -9.18 13.73 21.31
N LYS A 13 -8.82 14.98 21.04
CA LYS A 13 -8.85 15.54 19.69
C LYS A 13 -7.61 15.00 18.96
N PHE A 14 -7.70 13.76 18.46
CA PHE A 14 -6.66 13.21 17.61
C PHE A 14 -6.45 14.12 16.41
N MET A 15 -5.23 14.61 16.25
CA MET A 15 -4.85 15.30 15.03
C MET A 15 -4.95 14.32 13.86
N GLU A 16 -5.47 14.80 12.73
CA GLU A 16 -5.45 14.01 11.49
C GLU A 16 -4.01 13.67 11.12
N LYS A 17 -3.68 12.39 11.09
CA LYS A 17 -2.35 11.89 10.73
C LYS A 17 -2.45 10.77 9.71
N LYS A 18 -1.49 10.76 8.77
CA LYS A 18 -1.39 9.75 7.74
C LYS A 18 0.06 9.29 7.62
N LEU A 19 0.28 8.00 7.80
CA LEU A 19 1.58 7.38 7.57
C LEU A 19 1.60 6.66 6.23
N PHE A 20 2.59 7.00 5.41
CA PHE A 20 2.82 6.41 4.10
C PHE A 20 4.13 5.62 4.08
N ARG A 21 4.22 4.66 3.18
CA ARG A 21 5.49 3.99 2.89
C ARG A 21 6.45 4.93 2.17
N LYS A 22 7.75 4.77 2.40
CA LYS A 22 8.81 5.53 1.69
C LYS A 22 8.71 5.31 0.18
N LYS A 23 8.38 6.36 -0.55
CA LYS A 23 8.06 6.36 -1.98
C LYS A 23 9.19 5.84 -2.86
N ASN A 24 10.45 6.13 -2.50
CA ASN A 24 11.63 5.76 -3.28
C ASN A 24 11.77 4.26 -3.54
N ARG A 25 11.28 3.42 -2.62
CA ARG A 25 11.34 1.97 -2.74
C ARG A 25 10.39 1.40 -3.82
N PHE A 26 9.37 2.16 -4.18
CA PHE A 26 8.38 1.72 -5.17
C PHE A 26 8.62 2.30 -6.56
N PHE A 27 9.54 3.27 -6.70
CA PHE A 27 9.80 3.93 -7.96
C PHE A 27 10.35 2.96 -9.03
N SER A 28 11.13 1.96 -8.63
CA SER A 28 11.60 0.90 -9.52
C SER A 28 10.44 0.10 -10.13
N LYS A 29 9.35 -0.12 -9.40
CA LYS A 29 8.15 -0.80 -9.92
C LYS A 29 7.46 0.03 -10.99
N LEU A 30 7.41 1.35 -10.80
CA LEU A 30 6.86 2.26 -11.81
C LEU A 30 7.69 2.20 -13.10
N LEU A 31 9.02 2.33 -13.01
CA LEU A 31 9.92 2.26 -14.16
C LEU A 31 9.81 0.91 -14.88
N ASN A 32 9.86 -0.19 -14.14
CA ASN A 32 9.71 -1.52 -14.71
C ASN A 32 8.34 -1.70 -15.37
N GLY A 33 7.28 -1.21 -14.73
CA GLY A 33 5.94 -1.26 -15.27
C GLY A 33 5.81 -0.52 -16.60
N PHE A 34 6.35 0.70 -16.70
CA PHE A 34 6.36 1.47 -17.93
C PHE A 34 7.22 0.79 -19.01
N PHE A 35 8.41 0.30 -18.65
CA PHE A 35 9.29 -0.38 -19.59
C PHE A 35 8.62 -1.64 -20.16
N LEU A 36 8.08 -2.52 -19.32
CA LEU A 36 7.38 -3.72 -19.77
C LEU A 36 6.15 -3.39 -20.62
N SER A 37 5.39 -2.38 -20.24
CA SER A 37 4.22 -1.94 -21.01
C SER A 37 4.63 -1.38 -22.37
N TYR A 38 5.68 -0.56 -22.41
CA TYR A 38 6.19 0.00 -23.67
C TYR A 38 6.68 -1.09 -24.61
N VAL A 39 7.56 -2.00 -24.13
CA VAL A 39 8.07 -3.12 -24.95
C VAL A 39 6.94 -3.99 -25.47
N SER A 40 5.93 -4.27 -24.65
CA SER A 40 4.79 -5.09 -25.06
C SER A 40 3.94 -4.42 -26.12
N VAL A 41 3.58 -3.15 -25.92
CA VAL A 41 2.79 -2.39 -26.90
C VAL A 41 3.54 -2.24 -28.22
N ASP A 42 4.84 -1.95 -28.17
CA ASP A 42 5.68 -1.83 -29.34
C ASP A 42 5.72 -3.15 -30.15
N ASN A 43 5.83 -4.28 -29.45
CA ASN A 43 5.81 -5.58 -30.14
C ASN A 43 4.42 -5.96 -30.67
N ILE A 44 3.33 -5.60 -29.99
CA ILE A 44 1.96 -5.86 -30.47
C ILE A 44 1.62 -5.00 -31.70
N LEU A 45 2.12 -3.76 -31.74
CA LEU A 45 1.80 -2.80 -32.81
C LEU A 45 2.87 -2.76 -33.94
N ASP A 46 3.82 -3.70 -33.97
CA ASP A 46 4.96 -3.68 -34.91
C ASP A 46 5.74 -2.35 -34.89
N GLY A 47 6.02 -1.87 -33.66
CA GLY A 47 6.66 -0.57 -33.45
C GLY A 47 8.17 -0.56 -33.74
N PRO A 48 8.80 0.61 -33.57
CA PRO A 48 10.20 0.83 -33.97
C PRO A 48 11.21 0.00 -33.17
N LEU A 49 10.92 -0.35 -31.91
CA LEU A 49 11.79 -1.21 -31.11
C LEU A 49 11.79 -2.64 -31.67
N ARG A 50 10.64 -3.18 -32.05
CA ARG A 50 10.52 -4.49 -32.67
C ARG A 50 11.26 -4.53 -34.01
N GLU A 51 11.11 -3.50 -34.86
CA GLU A 51 11.87 -3.41 -36.12
C GLU A 51 13.37 -3.35 -35.86
N PHE A 52 13.83 -2.57 -34.89
CA PHE A 52 15.21 -2.50 -34.47
C PHE A 52 15.73 -3.87 -34.01
N LEU A 53 15.01 -4.57 -33.15
CA LEU A 53 15.39 -5.88 -32.63
C LEU A 53 15.46 -6.93 -33.75
N LYS A 54 14.51 -6.97 -34.68
CA LYS A 54 14.55 -7.84 -35.85
C LYS A 54 15.77 -7.58 -36.71
N ARG A 55 16.14 -6.32 -36.92
CA ARG A 55 17.25 -5.93 -37.79
C ARG A 55 18.62 -6.29 -37.21
N TYR A 56 18.82 -6.19 -35.91
CA TYR A 56 20.12 -6.36 -35.27
C TYR A 56 20.34 -7.73 -34.63
N PHE A 57 19.28 -8.45 -34.27
CA PHE A 57 19.37 -9.72 -33.57
C PHE A 57 18.83 -10.92 -34.35
N ASP A 58 18.50 -10.73 -35.63
CA ASP A 58 18.02 -11.80 -36.53
C ASP A 58 16.88 -12.66 -35.93
N LEU A 59 15.95 -12.00 -35.26
CA LEU A 59 14.84 -12.61 -34.54
C LEU A 59 13.69 -13.06 -35.46
N GLU A 60 13.96 -13.27 -36.76
CA GLU A 60 12.95 -13.72 -37.73
C GLU A 60 12.34 -15.10 -37.39
N GLU A 61 13.08 -15.94 -36.65
CA GLU A 61 12.58 -17.24 -36.21
C GLU A 61 11.61 -17.16 -35.01
N PHE A 62 11.55 -16.04 -34.31
CA PHE A 62 10.74 -15.89 -33.10
C PHE A 62 9.31 -15.38 -33.32
N GLY A 63 8.84 -15.16 -34.53
CA GLY A 63 7.68 -14.33 -34.79
C GLY A 63 6.55 -14.88 -35.61
N SER A 64 6.32 -16.19 -35.75
CA SER A 64 5.23 -16.64 -36.65
C SER A 64 4.07 -17.39 -35.95
N ASN A 65 4.04 -17.51 -34.67
CA ASN A 65 2.99 -18.28 -33.95
C ASN A 65 2.16 -17.43 -33.01
N ASN A 66 0.85 -17.64 -33.02
CA ASN A 66 -0.15 -17.05 -32.06
C ASN A 66 0.24 -17.14 -30.56
N ARG A 67 1.20 -17.98 -30.21
CA ARG A 67 1.75 -18.09 -28.85
C ARG A 67 2.56 -16.88 -28.43
N GLU A 68 3.23 -16.21 -29.35
CA GLU A 68 4.08 -15.06 -29.02
C GLU A 68 3.26 -13.81 -28.77
N GLU A 69 2.19 -13.60 -29.53
CA GLU A 69 1.27 -12.50 -29.25
C GLU A 69 0.67 -12.63 -27.84
N SER A 70 0.30 -13.84 -27.44
CA SER A 70 -0.22 -14.11 -26.09
C SER A 70 0.80 -13.77 -25.00
N LEU A 71 2.11 -13.98 -25.26
CA LEU A 71 3.18 -13.63 -24.34
C LEU A 71 3.27 -12.10 -24.13
N TYR A 72 3.19 -11.32 -25.23
CA TYR A 72 3.23 -9.86 -25.11
C TYR A 72 2.03 -9.29 -24.35
N TYR A 73 0.84 -9.84 -24.54
CA TYR A 73 -0.32 -9.46 -23.71
C TYR A 73 -0.12 -9.80 -22.23
N LEU A 74 0.51 -10.93 -21.93
CA LEU A 74 0.84 -11.30 -20.55
C LEU A 74 1.85 -10.31 -19.93
N ILE A 75 2.92 -9.96 -20.66
CA ILE A 75 3.93 -8.99 -20.23
C ILE A 75 3.28 -7.60 -20.02
N LEU A 76 2.39 -7.19 -20.94
CA LEU A 76 1.62 -5.95 -20.81
C LEU A 76 0.81 -5.93 -19.53
N PHE A 77 0.09 -7.03 -19.25
CA PHE A 77 -0.68 -7.18 -18.03
C PHE A 77 0.20 -7.02 -16.77
N PHE A 78 1.38 -7.66 -16.74
CA PHE A 78 2.32 -7.51 -15.63
C PHE A 78 2.87 -6.08 -15.52
N GLY A 79 3.14 -5.41 -16.63
CA GLY A 79 3.57 -4.02 -16.65
C GLY A 79 2.52 -3.10 -16.03
N ILE A 80 1.27 -3.20 -16.48
CA ILE A 80 0.13 -2.43 -15.94
C ILE A 80 -0.07 -2.75 -14.45
N PHE A 81 0.00 -4.03 -14.06
CA PHE A 81 -0.14 -4.44 -12.68
C PHE A 81 0.92 -3.82 -11.76
N GLN A 82 2.19 -3.73 -12.20
CA GLN A 82 3.23 -3.06 -11.45
C GLN A 82 2.96 -1.56 -11.27
N ILE A 83 2.43 -0.90 -12.31
CA ILE A 83 2.02 0.51 -12.25
C ILE A 83 0.90 0.69 -11.22
N ILE A 84 -0.11 -0.17 -11.24
CA ILE A 84 -1.21 -0.14 -10.26
C ILE A 84 -0.70 -0.32 -8.84
N ILE A 85 0.21 -1.30 -8.60
CA ILE A 85 0.82 -1.51 -7.27
C ILE A 85 1.58 -0.26 -6.81
N PHE A 86 2.31 0.39 -7.72
CA PHE A 86 2.99 1.65 -7.40
C PHE A 86 2.01 2.72 -6.93
N PHE A 87 0.94 2.96 -7.69
CA PHE A 87 -0.06 3.97 -7.34
C PHE A 87 -0.77 3.64 -6.03
N GLN A 88 -1.13 2.39 -5.80
CA GLN A 88 -1.70 1.98 -4.51
C GLN A 88 -0.74 2.26 -3.34
N ALA A 89 0.54 1.90 -3.48
CA ALA A 89 1.53 2.15 -2.44
C ALA A 89 1.81 3.65 -2.22
N PHE A 90 1.63 4.47 -3.28
CA PHE A 90 1.89 5.90 -3.24
C PHE A 90 0.75 6.70 -2.60
N PHE A 91 -0.50 6.34 -2.90
CA PHE A 91 -1.68 7.12 -2.49
C PHE A 91 -2.39 6.55 -1.26
N GLN A 92 -2.25 5.25 -0.97
CA GLN A 92 -2.89 4.66 0.19
C GLN A 92 -1.99 4.75 1.42
N PRO A 93 -2.43 5.45 2.49
CA PRO A 93 -1.74 5.41 3.76
C PRO A 93 -1.77 4.00 4.36
N VAL A 94 -0.73 3.64 5.10
CA VAL A 94 -0.68 2.39 5.86
C VAL A 94 -1.48 2.51 7.14
N ILE A 95 -1.36 3.67 7.80
CA ILE A 95 -2.12 4.04 8.98
C ILE A 95 -2.67 5.45 8.74
N GLU A 96 -3.96 5.63 8.90
CA GLU A 96 -4.62 6.93 8.83
C GLU A 96 -5.50 7.13 10.06
N ILE A 97 -5.30 8.24 10.77
CA ILE A 97 -6.16 8.65 11.86
C ILE A 97 -6.93 9.88 11.41
N LYS A 98 -8.24 9.78 11.48
CA LYS A 98 -9.15 10.87 11.12
C LYS A 98 -10.45 10.79 11.89
N ASN A 99 -10.86 11.91 12.49
CA ASN A 99 -12.13 12.02 13.22
C ASN A 99 -12.34 10.96 14.31
N GLY A 100 -11.27 10.61 15.07
CA GLY A 100 -11.33 9.59 16.11
C GLY A 100 -11.41 8.15 15.58
N LYS A 101 -11.23 7.94 14.29
CA LYS A 101 -11.16 6.62 13.67
C LYS A 101 -9.75 6.35 13.17
N ILE A 102 -9.34 5.09 13.25
CA ILE A 102 -8.09 4.60 12.68
C ILE A 102 -8.39 3.67 11.51
N ALA A 103 -7.79 3.96 10.36
CA ALA A 103 -7.82 3.09 9.21
C ALA A 103 -6.46 2.39 9.07
N LEU A 104 -6.46 1.07 9.13
CA LEU A 104 -5.27 0.22 9.08
C LEU A 104 -5.22 -0.57 7.78
N LYS A 105 -4.09 -0.51 7.07
CA LYS A 105 -3.82 -1.37 5.91
C LYS A 105 -3.26 -2.70 6.39
N THR A 106 -4.13 -3.68 6.55
CA THR A 106 -3.75 -5.00 7.04
C THR A 106 -3.12 -5.86 5.94
N LYS A 107 -2.37 -6.90 6.36
CA LYS A 107 -1.77 -7.87 5.43
C LYS A 107 -2.83 -8.69 4.68
N GLU A 108 -3.96 -8.94 5.33
CA GLU A 108 -4.98 -9.89 4.85
C GLU A 108 -6.05 -9.25 3.97
N LYS A 109 -6.21 -7.92 4.04
CA LYS A 109 -7.29 -7.22 3.35
C LYS A 109 -6.77 -6.22 2.32
N ILE A 110 -7.41 -6.20 1.16
CA ILE A 110 -7.12 -5.24 0.09
C ILE A 110 -7.51 -3.83 0.52
N LEU A 111 -8.66 -3.70 1.19
CA LEU A 111 -9.15 -2.43 1.73
C LEU A 111 -8.69 -2.22 3.16
N SER A 112 -8.51 -0.97 3.56
CA SER A 112 -8.18 -0.62 4.93
C SER A 112 -9.33 -0.98 5.88
N VAL A 113 -8.99 -1.48 7.06
CA VAL A 113 -9.94 -1.73 8.13
C VAL A 113 -10.08 -0.45 8.95
N ILE A 114 -11.32 -0.04 9.22
CA ILE A 114 -11.61 1.19 9.96
C ILE A 114 -12.25 0.81 11.30
N ASN A 115 -11.64 1.25 12.39
CA ASN A 115 -12.15 1.09 13.76
C ASN A 115 -12.09 2.44 14.50
N ALA A 116 -12.73 2.53 15.62
CA ALA A 116 -12.58 3.68 16.50
C ALA A 116 -11.24 3.60 17.26
N VAL A 117 -10.58 4.74 17.49
CA VAL A 117 -9.27 4.75 18.17
C VAL A 117 -9.40 4.37 19.63
N ASP A 118 -10.52 4.72 20.27
CA ASP A 118 -10.87 4.40 21.67
C ASP A 118 -11.17 2.90 21.90
N GLU A 119 -11.37 2.13 20.83
CA GLU A 119 -11.52 0.66 20.91
C GLU A 119 -10.17 -0.08 20.90
N ILE A 120 -9.05 0.63 20.74
CA ILE A 120 -7.71 0.01 20.79
C ILE A 120 -7.41 -0.38 22.23
N THR A 121 -7.17 -1.67 22.44
CA THR A 121 -6.83 -2.22 23.77
C THR A 121 -5.33 -2.39 23.95
N ASP A 122 -4.61 -2.70 22.87
CA ASP A 122 -3.16 -2.89 22.93
C ASP A 122 -2.50 -2.69 21.56
N ILE A 123 -1.21 -2.36 21.61
CA ILE A 123 -0.34 -2.23 20.41
C ILE A 123 0.97 -2.94 20.70
N GLU A 124 1.20 -4.04 20.01
CA GLU A 124 2.38 -4.88 20.13
C GLU A 124 3.24 -4.82 18.87
N GLU A 125 4.54 -4.60 19.04
CA GLU A 125 5.53 -4.75 17.98
C GLU A 125 5.96 -6.21 17.92
N ARG A 126 5.49 -6.95 16.92
CA ARG A 126 5.78 -8.38 16.78
C ARG A 126 7.15 -8.64 16.20
N ASP A 127 7.50 -7.91 15.16
CA ASP A 127 8.75 -8.01 14.42
C ASP A 127 9.18 -6.60 13.97
N GLU A 128 10.42 -6.45 13.47
CA GLU A 128 10.92 -5.17 12.92
C GLU A 128 10.03 -4.55 11.84
N ASP A 129 9.24 -5.38 11.15
CA ASP A 129 8.41 -5.01 10.01
C ASP A 129 6.89 -5.09 10.27
N THR A 130 6.45 -5.48 11.48
CA THR A 130 5.02 -5.77 11.74
C THR A 130 4.57 -5.32 13.11
N ILE A 131 3.45 -4.58 13.13
CA ILE A 131 2.75 -4.18 14.36
C ILE A 131 1.37 -4.83 14.39
N ILE A 132 0.97 -5.26 15.59
CA ILE A 132 -0.36 -5.79 15.87
C ILE A 132 -1.14 -4.72 16.64
N PHE A 133 -2.28 -4.32 16.10
CA PHE A 133 -3.26 -3.50 16.77
C PHE A 133 -4.38 -4.41 17.30
N SER A 134 -4.55 -4.48 18.60
CA SER A 134 -5.60 -5.24 19.26
C SER A 134 -6.77 -4.32 19.61
N PHE A 135 -7.95 -4.76 19.23
CA PHE A 135 -9.24 -4.15 19.57
C PHE A 135 -10.01 -5.13 20.43
N GLN A 136 -11.11 -4.70 21.04
CA GLN A 136 -11.86 -5.52 21.99
C GLN A 136 -12.18 -6.95 21.50
N GLU A 137 -12.48 -7.12 20.22
CA GLU A 137 -12.87 -8.40 19.64
C GLU A 137 -11.88 -8.98 18.60
N LYS A 138 -10.96 -8.17 18.08
CA LYS A 138 -10.13 -8.53 16.93
C LYS A 138 -8.76 -7.88 16.99
N SER A 139 -7.76 -8.61 16.47
CA SER A 139 -6.42 -8.06 16.27
C SER A 139 -6.10 -7.98 14.78
N TYR A 140 -5.38 -6.93 14.38
CA TYR A 140 -5.01 -6.69 13.00
C TYR A 140 -3.50 -6.52 12.87
N GLN A 141 -2.91 -7.28 11.94
CA GLN A 141 -1.50 -7.18 11.61
C GLN A 141 -1.29 -6.12 10.52
N VAL A 142 -0.44 -5.15 10.81
CA VAL A 142 -0.06 -4.07 9.90
C VAL A 142 1.41 -4.19 9.58
N VAL A 143 1.73 -4.29 8.28
CA VAL A 143 3.12 -4.31 7.82
C VAL A 143 3.64 -2.90 7.72
N ILE A 144 4.59 -2.54 8.60
CA ILE A 144 5.20 -1.22 8.71
C ILE A 144 6.49 -1.09 7.88
N LYS A 145 6.86 -2.13 7.16
CA LYS A 145 8.03 -2.13 6.29
C LYS A 145 8.06 -0.90 5.38
N HIS A 146 9.19 -0.19 5.41
CA HIS A 146 9.39 1.03 4.64
C HIS A 146 8.57 2.26 5.08
N ILE A 147 8.02 2.26 6.28
CA ILE A 147 7.54 3.48 6.95
C ILE A 147 8.74 4.20 7.57
N ASP A 148 8.63 5.51 7.76
CA ASP A 148 9.62 6.26 8.53
C ASP A 148 9.50 5.89 10.01
N SER A 149 10.58 5.37 10.60
CA SER A 149 10.57 4.89 12.00
C SER A 149 10.25 6.00 12.99
N ARG A 150 10.74 7.22 12.73
CA ARG A 150 10.50 8.36 13.61
C ARG A 150 9.04 8.81 13.59
N GLU A 151 8.45 8.89 12.40
CA GLU A 151 7.02 9.26 12.27
C GLU A 151 6.12 8.20 12.88
N LEU A 152 6.48 6.92 12.70
CA LEU A 152 5.77 5.78 13.27
C LEU A 152 5.81 5.82 14.80
N GLU A 153 7.00 5.97 15.40
CA GLU A 153 7.20 6.03 16.84
C GLU A 153 6.40 7.18 17.48
N LEU A 154 6.44 8.37 16.86
CA LEU A 154 5.65 9.51 17.32
C LEU A 154 4.15 9.22 17.30
N LEU A 155 3.66 8.56 16.25
CA LEU A 155 2.25 8.19 16.16
C LEU A 155 1.87 7.12 17.20
N LEU A 156 2.69 6.09 17.37
CA LEU A 156 2.44 5.02 18.34
C LEU A 156 2.43 5.54 19.78
N ASN A 157 3.36 6.42 20.13
CA ASN A 157 3.40 7.05 21.46
C ASN A 157 2.16 7.90 21.72
N GLU A 158 1.67 8.63 20.71
CA GLU A 158 0.43 9.40 20.84
C GLU A 158 -0.79 8.48 21.04
N ILE A 159 -0.89 7.37 20.29
CA ILE A 159 -1.98 6.42 20.47
C ILE A 159 -1.87 5.73 21.84
N LYS A 160 -0.68 5.24 22.22
CA LYS A 160 -0.45 4.58 23.52
C LYS A 160 -0.78 5.50 24.71
N SER A 161 -0.52 6.79 24.60
CA SER A 161 -0.88 7.77 25.65
C SER A 161 -2.39 8.03 25.76
N ALA A 162 -3.13 7.69 24.71
CA ALA A 162 -4.57 7.87 24.65
C ALA A 162 -5.37 6.61 25.04
N ILE A 163 -4.70 5.46 25.12
CA ILE A 163 -5.33 4.20 25.60
C ILE A 163 -5.49 4.29 27.12
N PRO A 164 -6.71 4.15 27.66
CA PRO A 164 -6.91 4.12 29.11
C PRO A 164 -6.20 2.89 29.69
N GLN A 165 -5.34 3.13 30.67
CA GLN A 165 -4.67 2.08 31.46
C GLN A 165 -5.65 1.38 32.38
#